data_3464a55b80f7d6192fc960898be91722
#
_entry.id   3464a55b80f7d6192fc960898be91722
#
_cell.length_a   1.000
_cell.length_b   1.000
_cell.length_c   1.000
_cell.angle_alpha   90.00
_cell.angle_beta   90.00
_cell.angle_gamma   90.00
#
_symmetry.space_group_name_H-M   'P 1'
#
loop_
_entity.id
_entity.type
_entity.pdbx_description
1 polymer ?
#
loop_
_entity_poly.entity_id
_entity_poly.type
_entity_poly.pdbx_seq_one_letter_code
_entity_poly.pdbx_strand_id
1 'polypeptide(L)'
;MTESILKNQPDHKWEMMLPELGKDSPLYTLLRVDPQTNATTLLIDFPTALHIPKHTHEKSETHFILRGSHLFENSDTGERFDVRENGYFYLPGHIVHEAWVPAGARAIIILEDGWKVNWLEGAPTAKDVGRGTP
;
A
#
# COMPACT_ATOMS: atom_id res chain seq x y z
N MET A 1 1.05 19.26 -22.44
CA MET A 1 -0.18 19.82 -21.85
C MET A 1 -0.55 19.04 -20.61
N THR A 2 -0.93 19.73 -19.57
CA THR A 2 -1.34 19.10 -18.33
C THR A 2 -2.83 19.34 -18.09
N GLU A 3 -3.50 18.32 -17.64
CA GLU A 3 -4.91 18.40 -17.30
C GLU A 3 -5.07 18.32 -15.79
N SER A 4 -6.01 19.09 -15.27
CA SER A 4 -6.41 18.99 -13.88
C SER A 4 -7.31 17.78 -13.68
N ILE A 5 -7.12 17.09 -12.57
CA ILE A 5 -7.93 15.92 -12.22
C ILE A 5 -8.59 16.20 -10.87
N LEU A 6 -9.91 16.06 -10.84
CA LEU A 6 -10.69 16.15 -9.62
C LEU A 6 -11.43 14.83 -9.41
N LYS A 7 -11.27 14.25 -8.25
CA LYS A 7 -12.04 13.07 -7.83
C LYS A 7 -12.55 13.30 -6.41
N ASN A 8 -13.85 13.37 -6.29
CA ASN A 8 -14.53 13.42 -5.00
C ASN A 8 -14.95 11.99 -4.59
N GLN A 9 -15.43 11.83 -3.37
CA GLN A 9 -15.78 10.50 -2.87
C GLN A 9 -16.71 9.70 -3.79
N PRO A 10 -17.76 10.28 -4.40
CA PRO A 10 -18.62 9.51 -5.31
C PRO A 10 -17.94 9.05 -6.60
N ASP A 11 -16.81 9.67 -6.95
CA ASP A 11 -16.09 9.34 -8.19
C ASP A 11 -15.15 8.15 -8.02
N HIS A 12 -14.91 7.72 -6.79
CA HIS A 12 -13.98 6.61 -6.52
C HIS A 12 -14.57 5.28 -6.96
N LYS A 13 -13.76 4.53 -7.71
CA LYS A 13 -14.09 3.17 -8.13
C LYS A 13 -13.19 2.22 -7.36
N TRP A 14 -13.74 1.61 -6.33
CA TRP A 14 -12.99 0.72 -5.45
C TRP A 14 -12.87 -0.67 -6.06
N GLU A 15 -11.66 -1.21 -6.01
CA GLU A 15 -11.34 -2.55 -6.50
C GLU A 15 -10.62 -3.34 -5.42
N MET A 16 -10.75 -4.66 -5.46
CA MET A 16 -10.00 -5.54 -4.57
C MET A 16 -8.55 -5.61 -5.00
N MET A 17 -7.63 -5.34 -4.08
CA MET A 17 -6.20 -5.48 -4.34
C MET A 17 -5.79 -6.96 -4.40
N LEU A 18 -6.41 -7.80 -3.57
CA LEU A 18 -6.12 -9.23 -3.45
C LEU A 18 -7.43 -10.02 -3.52
N PRO A 19 -7.99 -10.22 -4.73
CA PRO A 19 -9.31 -10.86 -4.88
C PRO A 19 -9.43 -12.23 -4.21
N GLU A 20 -8.31 -12.97 -4.10
CA GLU A 20 -8.30 -14.28 -3.45
C GLU A 20 -8.67 -14.22 -1.97
N LEU A 21 -8.52 -13.06 -1.33
CA LEU A 21 -8.89 -12.88 0.06
C LEU A 21 -10.36 -12.49 0.25
N GLY A 22 -11.10 -12.26 -0.85
CA GLY A 22 -12.51 -11.91 -0.80
C GLY A 22 -12.76 -10.67 0.05
N LYS A 23 -13.67 -10.76 1.01
CA LYS A 23 -14.04 -9.65 1.90
C LYS A 23 -12.88 -9.12 2.74
N ASP A 24 -11.81 -9.88 2.91
CA ASP A 24 -10.65 -9.49 3.70
C ASP A 24 -9.60 -8.77 2.85
N SER A 25 -9.83 -8.65 1.54
CA SER A 25 -8.91 -7.94 0.66
C SER A 25 -8.87 -6.45 0.97
N PRO A 26 -7.68 -5.83 0.94
CA PRO A 26 -7.61 -4.38 0.84
C PRO A 26 -8.35 -3.89 -0.41
N LEU A 27 -8.90 -2.70 -0.32
CA LEU A 27 -9.60 -2.04 -1.42
C LEU A 27 -8.81 -0.81 -1.83
N TYR A 28 -8.69 -0.58 -3.13
CA TYR A 28 -7.99 0.60 -3.61
C TYR A 28 -8.78 1.29 -4.72
N THR A 29 -8.50 2.57 -4.89
CA THR A 29 -8.98 3.35 -6.02
C THR A 29 -7.83 4.17 -6.58
N LEU A 30 -7.71 4.18 -7.90
CA LEU A 30 -6.65 4.95 -8.57
C LEU A 30 -7.05 6.43 -8.57
N LEU A 31 -6.15 7.28 -8.09
CA LEU A 31 -6.34 8.73 -8.11
C LEU A 31 -5.69 9.34 -9.34
N ARG A 32 -4.49 8.86 -9.72
CA ARG A 32 -3.80 9.32 -10.91
C ARG A 32 -2.76 8.31 -11.36
N VAL A 33 -2.66 8.13 -12.66
CA VAL A 33 -1.55 7.40 -13.29
C VAL A 33 -0.88 8.36 -14.26
N ASP A 34 0.42 8.61 -14.06
CA ASP A 34 1.19 9.46 -14.97
C ASP A 34 1.38 8.71 -16.29
N PRO A 35 0.93 9.26 -17.43
CA PRO A 35 1.02 8.55 -18.69
C PRO A 35 2.45 8.40 -19.23
N GLN A 36 3.40 9.19 -18.76
CA GLN A 36 4.78 9.13 -19.22
C GLN A 36 5.64 8.22 -18.35
N THR A 37 5.49 8.28 -17.03
CA THR A 37 6.34 7.57 -16.09
C THR A 37 5.67 6.33 -15.50
N ASN A 38 4.36 6.22 -15.66
CA ASN A 38 3.53 5.21 -15.01
C ASN A 38 3.45 5.36 -13.48
N ALA A 39 3.96 6.45 -12.94
CA ALA A 39 3.82 6.72 -11.50
C ALA A 39 2.34 6.74 -11.12
N THR A 40 2.00 6.00 -10.07
CA THR A 40 0.61 5.78 -9.69
C THR A 40 0.35 6.31 -8.29
N THR A 41 -0.70 7.10 -8.16
CA THR A 41 -1.20 7.54 -6.86
C THR A 41 -2.54 6.85 -6.60
N LEU A 42 -2.66 6.23 -5.44
CA LEU A 42 -3.90 5.54 -5.08
C LEU A 42 -4.29 5.80 -3.64
N LEU A 43 -5.55 5.56 -3.35
CA LEU A 43 -6.10 5.54 -2.00
C LEU A 43 -6.38 4.08 -1.68
N ILE A 44 -5.97 3.62 -0.50
CA ILE A 44 -6.16 2.24 -0.08
C ILE A 44 -6.81 2.16 1.29
N ASP A 45 -7.77 1.23 1.41
CA ASP A 45 -8.46 0.91 2.65
C ASP A 45 -8.18 -0.53 3.04
N PHE A 46 -8.00 -0.76 4.34
CA PHE A 46 -7.85 -2.09 4.90
C PHE A 46 -9.09 -2.41 5.77
N PRO A 47 -10.10 -3.08 5.22
CA PRO A 47 -11.26 -3.45 6.03
C PRO A 47 -10.92 -4.46 7.12
N THR A 48 -9.89 -5.28 6.88
CA THR A 48 -9.42 -6.31 7.82
C THR A 48 -7.92 -6.11 8.03
N ALA A 49 -7.44 -6.38 9.23
CA ALA A 49 -6.00 -6.34 9.51
C ALA A 49 -5.27 -7.35 8.61
N LEU A 50 -4.07 -6.97 8.15
CA LEU A 50 -3.34 -7.81 7.21
C LEU A 50 -1.84 -7.68 7.42
N HIS A 51 -1.13 -8.81 7.37
CA HIS A 51 0.30 -8.85 7.22
C HIS A 51 0.64 -8.86 5.72
N ILE A 52 1.47 -7.94 5.30
CA ILE A 52 1.99 -7.87 3.92
C ILE A 52 3.38 -8.52 3.93
N PRO A 53 3.53 -9.74 3.37
CA PRO A 53 4.81 -10.45 3.42
C PRO A 53 5.93 -9.75 2.66
N LYS A 54 7.13 -10.27 2.82
CA LYS A 54 8.35 -9.71 2.22
C LYS A 54 8.22 -9.52 0.72
N HIS A 55 8.53 -8.30 0.27
CA HIS A 55 8.46 -7.94 -1.14
C HIS A 55 9.38 -6.76 -1.44
N THR A 56 9.56 -6.48 -2.72
CA THR A 56 10.28 -5.30 -3.20
C THR A 56 9.46 -4.60 -4.27
N HIS A 57 9.76 -3.32 -4.48
CA HIS A 57 9.35 -2.55 -5.65
C HIS A 57 10.59 -2.09 -6.38
N GLU A 58 10.51 -1.94 -7.70
CA GLU A 58 11.67 -1.51 -8.49
C GLU A 58 12.05 -0.06 -8.24
N LYS A 59 11.07 0.78 -7.94
CA LYS A 59 11.28 2.19 -7.60
C LYS A 59 10.70 2.50 -6.24
N SER A 60 10.77 3.75 -5.84
CA SER A 60 10.33 4.16 -4.52
C SER A 60 8.83 4.05 -4.34
N GLU A 61 8.43 3.95 -3.08
CA GLU A 61 7.04 4.11 -2.67
C GLU A 61 6.95 5.13 -1.55
N THR A 62 5.83 5.85 -1.53
CA THR A 62 5.53 6.84 -0.51
C THR A 62 4.17 6.52 0.09
N HIS A 63 4.07 6.55 1.40
CA HIS A 63 2.81 6.36 2.11
C HIS A 63 2.51 7.59 2.94
N PHE A 64 1.30 8.10 2.82
CA PHE A 64 0.76 9.12 3.71
C PHE A 64 -0.46 8.54 4.42
N ILE A 65 -0.41 8.43 5.74
CA ILE A 65 -1.43 7.75 6.51
C ILE A 65 -2.55 8.72 6.86
N LEU A 66 -3.76 8.42 6.40
CA LEU A 66 -4.94 9.23 6.68
C LEU A 66 -5.68 8.76 7.94
N ARG A 67 -5.62 7.45 8.22
CA ARG A 67 -6.29 6.84 9.37
C ARG A 67 -5.58 5.55 9.73
N GLY A 68 -5.41 5.30 11.01
CA GLY A 68 -4.75 4.10 11.49
C GLY A 68 -3.24 4.19 11.39
N SER A 69 -2.61 3.11 10.94
CA SER A 69 -1.15 3.03 10.84
C SER A 69 -0.72 2.02 9.80
N HIS A 70 0.53 2.17 9.34
CA HIS A 70 1.26 1.14 8.60
C HIS A 70 2.58 0.93 9.35
N LEU A 71 2.85 -0.29 9.77
CA LEU A 71 4.14 -0.65 10.37
C LEU A 71 4.98 -1.38 9.34
N PHE A 72 6.12 -0.80 8.98
CA PHE A 72 7.05 -1.37 8.01
C PHE A 72 8.28 -1.92 8.72
N GLU A 73 8.85 -2.99 8.17
CA GLU A 73 10.14 -3.49 8.59
C GLU A 73 11.05 -3.67 7.38
N ASN A 74 12.24 -3.07 7.45
CA ASN A 74 13.31 -3.36 6.50
C ASN A 74 13.87 -4.74 6.84
N SER A 75 13.67 -5.71 5.95
CA SER A 75 14.04 -7.11 6.25
C SER A 75 15.53 -7.34 6.39
N ASP A 76 16.36 -6.49 5.75
CA ASP A 76 17.80 -6.64 5.79
C ASP A 76 18.42 -6.10 7.09
N THR A 77 17.83 -5.03 7.63
CA THR A 77 18.37 -4.36 8.82
C THR A 77 17.58 -4.63 10.09
N GLY A 78 16.32 -5.07 9.94
CA GLY A 78 15.39 -5.21 11.07
C GLY A 78 14.83 -3.90 11.57
N GLU A 79 15.17 -2.77 10.94
CA GLU A 79 14.66 -1.46 11.33
C GLU A 79 13.16 -1.38 11.05
N ARG A 80 12.40 -0.86 12.02
CA ARG A 80 10.96 -0.70 11.91
C ARG A 80 10.55 0.75 11.86
N PHE A 81 9.50 1.02 11.11
CA PHE A 81 8.93 2.36 10.90
C PHE A 81 7.43 2.28 11.17
N ASP A 82 7.02 2.80 12.32
CA ASP A 82 5.61 2.83 12.69
C ASP A 82 5.00 4.15 12.20
N VAL A 83 4.42 4.11 11.01
CA VAL A 83 3.87 5.30 10.38
C VAL A 83 2.41 5.44 10.82
N ARG A 84 2.13 6.51 11.54
CA ARG A 84 0.82 6.75 12.15
C ARG A 84 0.04 7.82 11.40
N GLU A 85 -1.16 8.11 11.89
CA GLU A 85 -2.05 9.09 11.30
C GLU A 85 -1.35 10.43 11.09
N ASN A 86 -1.50 10.99 9.88
CA ASN A 86 -0.81 12.18 9.39
C ASN A 86 0.69 12.00 9.20
N GLY A 87 1.20 10.78 9.32
CA GLY A 87 2.60 10.46 9.09
C GLY A 87 2.92 10.24 7.61
N TYR A 88 4.17 10.46 7.29
CA TYR A 88 4.72 10.30 5.94
C TYR A 88 5.88 9.33 5.98
N PHE A 89 5.94 8.41 5.02
CA PHE A 89 7.03 7.45 4.90
C PHE A 89 7.44 7.29 3.44
N TYR A 90 8.72 7.43 3.19
CA TYR A 90 9.33 7.22 1.89
C TYR A 90 10.28 6.03 1.97
N LEU A 91 10.10 5.07 1.07
CA LEU A 91 10.96 3.89 0.98
C LEU A 91 11.58 3.82 -0.40
N PRO A 92 12.94 3.83 -0.51
CA PRO A 92 13.61 3.67 -1.80
C PRO A 92 13.28 2.32 -2.43
N GLY A 93 13.47 2.21 -3.75
CA GLY A 93 13.28 0.95 -4.45
C GLY A 93 14.27 -0.12 -4.04
N HIS A 94 13.95 -1.37 -4.36
CA HIS A 94 14.77 -2.56 -4.14
C HIS A 94 15.01 -2.97 -2.67
N ILE A 95 14.38 -2.29 -1.72
CA ILE A 95 14.50 -2.69 -0.31
C ILE A 95 13.50 -3.80 -0.02
N VAL A 96 14.00 -4.94 0.47
CA VAL A 96 13.13 -6.02 0.94
C VAL A 96 12.47 -5.58 2.23
N HIS A 97 11.16 -5.56 2.23
CA HIS A 97 10.39 -5.11 3.39
C HIS A 97 9.09 -5.88 3.52
N GLU A 98 8.51 -5.81 4.70
CA GLU A 98 7.18 -6.30 4.98
C GLU A 98 6.44 -5.28 5.81
N ALA A 99 5.12 -5.43 5.91
CA ALA A 99 4.30 -4.47 6.62
C ALA A 99 3.16 -5.17 7.37
N TRP A 100 2.70 -4.52 8.43
CA TRP A 100 1.54 -4.94 9.19
C TRP A 100 0.59 -3.76 9.26
N VAL A 101 -0.67 -3.99 8.90
CA VAL A 101 -1.66 -2.93 8.79
C VAL A 101 -2.91 -3.32 9.60
N PRO A 102 -3.35 -2.48 10.54
CA PRO A 102 -4.54 -2.77 11.32
C PRO A 102 -5.82 -2.56 10.50
N ALA A 103 -6.90 -3.18 10.95
CA ALA A 103 -8.21 -2.95 10.37
C ALA A 103 -8.61 -1.48 10.48
N GLY A 104 -9.22 -0.96 9.42
CA GLY A 104 -9.69 0.43 9.37
C GLY A 104 -8.64 1.43 8.91
N ALA A 105 -7.43 0.99 8.60
CA ALA A 105 -6.39 1.89 8.09
C ALA A 105 -6.74 2.41 6.70
N ARG A 106 -6.37 3.67 6.44
CA ARG A 106 -6.51 4.31 5.13
C ARG A 106 -5.26 5.12 4.84
N ALA A 107 -4.75 5.01 3.63
CA ALA A 107 -3.54 5.73 3.23
C ALA A 107 -3.61 6.16 1.77
N ILE A 108 -2.86 7.22 1.45
CA ILE A 108 -2.50 7.55 0.08
C ILE A 108 -1.14 6.92 -0.17
N ILE A 109 -1.00 6.19 -1.28
CA ILE A 109 0.25 5.57 -1.68
C ILE A 109 0.64 6.11 -3.05
N ILE A 110 1.92 6.46 -3.18
CA ILE A 110 2.51 6.86 -4.46
C ILE A 110 3.57 5.84 -4.81
N LEU A 111 3.40 5.19 -5.96
CA LEU A 111 4.33 4.20 -6.50
C LEU A 111 4.95 4.77 -7.77
N GLU A 112 6.25 5.07 -7.74
CA GLU A 112 6.92 5.74 -8.87
C GLU A 112 6.95 4.89 -10.14
N ASP A 113 6.92 3.57 -10.01
CA ASP A 113 6.99 2.65 -11.15
C ASP A 113 5.64 1.99 -11.46
N GLY A 114 4.58 2.48 -10.86
CA GLY A 114 3.27 1.89 -11.00
C GLY A 114 3.04 0.72 -10.06
N TRP A 115 1.95 0.03 -10.26
CA TRP A 115 1.49 -1.02 -9.35
C TRP A 115 2.18 -2.34 -9.66
N LYS A 116 3.46 -2.46 -9.28
CA LYS A 116 4.23 -3.70 -9.47
C LYS A 116 4.81 -4.12 -8.13
N VAL A 117 4.54 -5.34 -7.73
CA VAL A 117 5.05 -5.91 -6.49
C VAL A 117 5.81 -7.18 -6.82
N ASN A 118 7.05 -7.26 -6.34
CA ASN A 118 7.85 -8.47 -6.46
C ASN A 118 7.79 -9.22 -5.12
N TRP A 119 6.91 -10.20 -5.04
CA TRP A 119 6.74 -11.03 -3.84
C TRP A 119 7.88 -12.05 -3.75
N LEU A 120 8.58 -12.10 -2.62
CA LEU A 120 9.68 -13.04 -2.44
C LEU A 120 9.20 -14.46 -2.11
N GLU A 121 8.11 -14.56 -1.34
CA GLU A 121 7.56 -15.84 -0.91
C GLU A 121 6.06 -15.96 -1.22
N GLY A 122 5.58 -15.11 -2.12
CA GLY A 122 4.17 -15.06 -2.51
C GLY A 122 3.40 -13.92 -1.87
N ALA A 123 2.28 -13.56 -2.49
CA ALA A 123 1.36 -12.55 -1.99
C ALA A 123 0.69 -13.00 -0.68
N PRO A 124 0.05 -12.07 0.06
CA PRO A 124 -0.67 -12.44 1.26
C PRO A 124 -1.70 -13.56 1.01
N THR A 125 -1.80 -14.45 1.99
CA THR A 125 -2.75 -15.56 1.97
C THR A 125 -3.65 -15.48 3.21
N ALA A 126 -4.57 -16.43 3.35
CA ALA A 126 -5.47 -16.47 4.49
C ALA A 126 -4.74 -16.46 5.84
N LYS A 127 -3.51 -16.99 5.89
CA LYS A 127 -2.72 -17.00 7.14
C LYS A 127 -2.26 -15.60 7.56
N ASP A 128 -2.24 -14.65 6.65
CA ASP A 128 -1.82 -13.28 6.90
C ASP A 128 -2.98 -12.38 7.34
N VAL A 129 -4.21 -12.85 7.12
CA VAL A 129 -5.43 -12.12 7.49
C VAL A 129 -5.55 -12.07 9.01
N GLY A 130 -5.87 -10.89 9.53
CA GLY A 130 -6.00 -10.66 10.97
C GLY A 130 -4.69 -10.32 11.66
N ARG A 131 -3.56 -10.37 10.96
CA ARG A 131 -2.24 -10.09 11.52
C ARG A 131 -1.83 -8.65 11.29
N GLY A 132 -2.39 -7.76 12.10
CA GLY A 132 -2.07 -6.33 12.03
C GLY A 132 -0.83 -5.91 12.81
N THR A 133 -0.16 -6.84 13.50
CA THR A 133 1.10 -6.62 14.23
C THR A 133 2.01 -7.82 14.06
N PRO A 134 3.33 -7.60 14.15
CA PRO A 134 4.31 -8.70 14.08
C PRO A 134 4.14 -9.71 15.19
#